data_cfae474b1f1d77889405b3623bea0e6d
#
_entry.id   cfae474b1f1d77889405b3623bea0e6d
#
_cell.length_a   1.000
_cell.length_b   1.000
_cell.length_c   1.000
_cell.angle_alpha   90.00
_cell.angle_beta   90.00
_cell.angle_gamma   90.00
#
_symmetry.space_group_name_H-M   'P 1'
#
loop_
_entity.id
_entity.type
_entity.pdbx_description
1 polymer ?
#
loop_
_entity_poly.entity_id
_entity_poly.type
_entity_poly.pdbx_seq_one_letter_code
_entity_poly.pdbx_strand_id
1 'polypeptide(L)'
;MLITFSERFALPVEEVFSYFATPADWVRLYGSVGVRDLGSGWYAVGIKGFPFPLVAKSTLVEPGRLVRWTFRGFWRGEGEIRFTPSPGSVLLEGYERGAVRWLFFLSPIAERLLLESRFRKMWELGWRRLHKRELSRGPETSGDATSENPAA
;
A
#
# COMPACT_ATOMS: atom_id res chain seq x y z
N MET A 1 -6.64 -17.01 -1.35
CA MET A 1 -7.11 -15.65 -1.03
C MET A 1 -6.89 -14.74 -2.22
N LEU A 2 -7.87 -13.94 -2.56
CA LEU A 2 -7.76 -12.85 -3.53
C LEU A 2 -8.48 -11.63 -2.95
N ILE A 3 -7.77 -10.51 -2.87
CA ILE A 3 -8.31 -9.22 -2.47
C ILE A 3 -8.13 -8.27 -3.62
N THR A 4 -9.17 -7.54 -3.98
CA THR A 4 -9.12 -6.43 -4.93
C THR A 4 -9.46 -5.15 -4.21
N PHE A 5 -8.89 -4.04 -4.66
CA PHE A 5 -9.13 -2.73 -4.07
C PHE A 5 -9.15 -1.63 -5.13
N SER A 6 -9.89 -0.58 -4.84
CA SER A 6 -9.94 0.65 -5.62
C SER A 6 -10.20 1.80 -4.65
N GLU A 7 -9.23 2.70 -4.51
CA GLU A 7 -9.28 3.82 -3.58
C GLU A 7 -8.74 5.09 -4.22
N ARG A 8 -9.38 6.21 -3.93
CA ARG A 8 -8.95 7.55 -4.40
C ARG A 8 -8.47 8.40 -3.24
N PHE A 9 -7.37 9.10 -3.47
CA PHE A 9 -6.79 10.02 -2.49
C PHE A 9 -6.60 11.40 -3.10
N ALA A 10 -6.96 12.46 -2.36
CA ALA A 10 -6.66 13.85 -2.70
C ALA A 10 -5.20 14.19 -2.31
N LEU A 11 -4.26 13.42 -2.85
CA LEU A 11 -2.82 13.54 -2.64
C LEU A 11 -2.11 13.43 -3.99
N PRO A 12 -0.91 14.05 -4.14
CA PRO A 12 -0.09 13.85 -5.33
C PRO A 12 0.31 12.38 -5.48
N VAL A 13 0.39 11.91 -6.72
CA VAL A 13 0.77 10.52 -7.02
C VAL A 13 2.14 10.17 -6.45
N GLU A 14 3.09 11.08 -6.47
CA GLU A 14 4.46 10.88 -5.98
C GLU A 14 4.47 10.60 -4.47
N GLU A 15 3.65 11.31 -3.72
CA GLU A 15 3.52 11.09 -2.27
C GLU A 15 2.95 9.71 -1.98
N VAL A 16 1.83 9.36 -2.63
CA VAL A 16 1.19 8.06 -2.41
C VAL A 16 2.07 6.92 -2.91
N PHE A 17 2.69 7.06 -4.07
CA PHE A 17 3.62 6.09 -4.62
C PHE A 17 4.77 5.76 -3.67
N SER A 18 5.30 6.77 -2.96
CA SER A 18 6.43 6.60 -2.04
C SER A 18 6.17 5.60 -0.90
N TYR A 19 4.90 5.30 -0.59
CA TYR A 19 4.52 4.30 0.41
C TYR A 19 4.56 2.86 -0.12
N PHE A 20 4.62 2.68 -1.44
CA PHE A 20 4.51 1.38 -2.09
C PHE A 20 5.74 0.96 -2.89
N ALA A 21 6.69 1.85 -3.10
CA ALA A 21 7.84 1.63 -3.97
C ALA A 21 8.66 0.38 -3.60
N THR A 22 8.85 0.15 -2.30
CA THR A 22 9.52 -1.06 -1.79
C THR A 22 8.74 -1.64 -0.61
N PRO A 23 8.93 -2.94 -0.30
CA PRO A 23 8.33 -3.51 0.91
C PRO A 23 8.76 -2.81 2.21
N ALA A 24 9.96 -2.21 2.25
CA ALA A 24 10.42 -1.43 3.38
C ALA A 24 9.56 -0.16 3.61
N ASP A 25 9.01 0.42 2.57
CA ASP A 25 8.14 1.60 2.67
C ASP A 25 6.78 1.29 3.29
N TRP A 26 6.33 0.05 3.24
CA TRP A 26 5.04 -0.39 3.81
C TRP A 26 4.94 -0.18 5.32
N VAL A 27 6.08 -0.06 6.01
CA VAL A 27 6.14 0.26 7.45
C VAL A 27 5.32 1.48 7.79
N ARG A 28 5.38 2.49 6.95
CA ARG A 28 4.67 3.76 7.15
C ARG A 28 3.15 3.61 7.01
N LEU A 29 2.71 2.60 6.24
CA LEU A 29 1.29 2.32 6.04
C LEU A 29 0.71 1.41 7.12
N TYR A 30 1.36 0.29 7.38
CA TYR A 30 0.74 -0.81 8.12
C TYR A 30 1.15 -0.87 9.61
N GLY A 31 1.97 0.06 10.08
CA GLY A 31 2.42 0.04 11.47
C GLY A 31 3.26 -1.20 11.75
N SER A 32 4.35 -1.32 11.03
CA SER A 32 5.29 -2.42 11.19
C SER A 32 5.90 -2.45 12.59
N VAL A 33 6.18 -3.65 13.05
CA VAL A 33 6.99 -3.91 14.25
C VAL A 33 8.49 -4.07 13.93
N GLY A 34 8.85 -3.96 12.66
CA GLY A 34 10.24 -3.96 12.21
C GLY A 34 10.38 -4.33 10.74
N VAL A 35 11.49 -3.91 10.16
CA VAL A 35 11.91 -4.27 8.79
C VAL A 35 13.33 -4.77 8.83
N ARG A 36 13.61 -5.85 8.12
CA ARG A 36 14.96 -6.38 7.93
C ARG A 36 15.21 -6.56 6.45
N ASP A 37 16.29 -5.95 5.96
CA ASP A 37 16.80 -6.20 4.61
C ASP A 37 17.46 -7.58 4.56
N LEU A 38 17.03 -8.41 3.62
CA LEU A 38 17.54 -9.76 3.40
C LEU A 38 18.48 -9.84 2.20
N GLY A 39 18.77 -8.71 1.56
CA GLY A 39 19.56 -8.64 0.33
C GLY A 39 18.76 -8.93 -0.93
N SER A 40 19.30 -8.55 -2.08
CA SER A 40 18.71 -8.76 -3.41
C SER A 40 17.28 -8.22 -3.57
N GLY A 41 16.93 -7.16 -2.83
CA GLY A 41 15.61 -6.52 -2.85
C GLY A 41 14.54 -7.24 -2.04
N TRP A 42 14.89 -8.26 -1.27
CA TRP A 42 14.01 -8.95 -0.35
C TRP A 42 14.02 -8.30 1.03
N TYR A 43 12.84 -8.12 1.60
CA TYR A 43 12.63 -7.56 2.93
C TYR A 43 11.73 -8.47 3.76
N ALA A 44 12.07 -8.64 5.04
CA ALA A 44 11.17 -9.21 6.03
C ALA A 44 10.47 -8.07 6.76
N VAL A 45 9.17 -7.94 6.57
CA VAL A 45 8.34 -6.87 7.14
C VAL A 45 7.44 -7.46 8.21
N GLY A 46 7.71 -7.12 9.47
CA GLY A 46 6.87 -7.50 10.60
C GLY A 46 5.63 -6.61 10.64
N ILE A 47 4.45 -7.20 10.53
CA ILE A 47 3.18 -6.48 10.57
C ILE A 47 2.42 -6.88 11.84
N LYS A 48 1.90 -5.89 12.55
CA LYS A 48 1.11 -6.12 13.76
C LYS A 48 -0.11 -6.99 13.46
N GLY A 49 -0.28 -8.04 14.23
CA GLY A 49 -1.39 -8.99 14.04
C GLY A 49 -1.09 -10.16 13.09
N PHE A 50 0.10 -10.19 12.48
CA PHE A 50 0.56 -11.34 11.72
C PHE A 50 1.55 -12.17 12.55
N PRO A 51 1.42 -13.51 12.58
CA PRO A 51 2.27 -14.37 13.40
C PRO A 51 3.71 -14.46 12.86
N PHE A 52 3.89 -14.20 11.56
CA PHE A 52 5.19 -14.25 10.89
C PHE A 52 5.36 -13.03 9.99
N PRO A 53 6.59 -12.54 9.80
CA PRO A 53 6.84 -11.41 8.91
C PRO A 53 6.49 -11.76 7.46
N LEU A 54 6.05 -10.77 6.71
CA LEU A 54 5.92 -10.87 5.26
C LEU A 54 7.31 -10.75 4.64
N VAL A 55 7.75 -11.78 3.94
CA VAL A 55 9.00 -11.73 3.16
C VAL A 55 8.64 -11.40 1.73
N ALA A 56 8.93 -10.17 1.34
CA ALA A 56 8.46 -9.59 0.08
C ALA A 56 9.57 -8.93 -0.72
N LYS A 57 9.35 -8.86 -2.02
CA LYS A 57 10.19 -8.15 -2.99
C LYS A 57 9.33 -7.46 -4.03
N SER A 58 9.65 -6.21 -4.36
CA SER A 58 9.10 -5.56 -5.55
C SER A 58 9.72 -6.18 -6.80
N THR A 59 8.89 -6.72 -7.67
CA THR A 59 9.33 -7.40 -8.92
C THR A 59 9.29 -6.47 -10.12
N LEU A 60 8.46 -5.44 -10.07
CA LEU A 60 8.38 -4.39 -11.07
C LEU A 60 8.00 -3.09 -10.38
N VAL A 61 8.71 -2.02 -10.68
CA VAL A 61 8.46 -0.67 -10.17
C VAL A 61 8.53 0.31 -11.33
N GLU A 62 7.40 0.88 -11.69
CA GLU A 62 7.28 1.98 -12.63
C GLU A 62 6.85 3.23 -11.84
N PRO A 63 7.73 4.21 -11.62
CA PRO A 63 7.44 5.36 -10.77
C PRO A 63 6.15 6.07 -11.14
N GLY A 64 5.28 6.27 -10.14
CA GLY A 64 3.98 6.93 -10.31
C GLY A 64 2.93 6.15 -11.11
N ARG A 65 3.19 4.92 -11.53
CA ARG A 65 2.29 4.15 -12.39
C ARG A 65 1.93 2.77 -11.87
N LEU A 66 2.95 1.99 -11.48
CA LEU A 66 2.75 0.56 -11.19
C LEU A 66 3.80 0.04 -10.22
N VAL A 67 3.35 -0.75 -9.26
CA VAL A 67 4.22 -1.60 -8.43
C VAL A 67 3.66 -3.01 -8.42
N ARG A 68 4.53 -3.99 -8.66
CA ARG A 68 4.26 -5.41 -8.43
C ARG A 68 5.18 -5.94 -7.37
N TRP A 69 4.68 -6.85 -6.58
CA TRP A 69 5.48 -7.54 -5.56
C TRP A 69 5.15 -9.01 -5.49
N THR A 70 6.05 -9.75 -4.89
CA THR A 70 5.85 -11.16 -4.58
C THR A 70 6.22 -11.46 -3.14
N PHE A 71 5.59 -12.47 -2.56
CA PHE A 71 5.88 -13.00 -1.24
C PHE A 71 6.52 -14.38 -1.32
N ARG A 72 7.39 -14.70 -0.38
CA ARG A 72 7.96 -16.03 -0.21
C ARG A 72 7.98 -16.44 1.27
N GLY A 73 8.25 -17.73 1.51
CA GLY A 73 8.33 -18.27 2.87
C GLY A 73 6.99 -18.78 3.36
N PHE A 74 6.61 -18.39 4.56
CA PHE A 74 5.33 -18.77 5.17
C PHE A 74 4.14 -18.26 4.34
N TRP A 75 4.22 -17.00 3.90
CA TRP A 75 3.28 -16.38 2.98
C TRP A 75 3.78 -16.54 1.56
N ARG A 76 2.94 -17.00 0.66
CA ARG A 76 3.21 -17.04 -0.77
C ARG A 76 2.15 -16.29 -1.52
N GLY A 77 2.58 -15.48 -2.47
CA GLY A 77 1.63 -14.72 -3.27
C GLY A 77 2.29 -13.60 -4.04
N GLU A 78 1.44 -12.80 -4.62
CA GLU A 78 1.81 -11.66 -5.43
C GLU A 78 0.76 -10.57 -5.30
N GLY A 79 1.12 -9.36 -5.64
CA GLY A 79 0.20 -8.25 -5.73
C GLY A 79 0.64 -7.23 -6.76
N GLU A 80 -0.31 -6.42 -7.15
CA GLU A 80 -0.11 -5.32 -8.07
C GLU A 80 -0.95 -4.13 -7.62
N ILE A 81 -0.38 -2.95 -7.72
CA ILE A 81 -1.08 -1.69 -7.54
C ILE A 81 -0.77 -0.75 -8.70
N ARG A 82 -1.82 -0.18 -9.28
CA ARG A 82 -1.76 0.82 -10.35
C ARG A 82 -2.16 2.17 -9.80
N PHE A 83 -1.45 3.18 -10.26
CA PHE A 83 -1.66 4.57 -9.89
C PHE A 83 -2.13 5.32 -11.12
N THR A 84 -3.33 5.90 -11.05
CA THR A 84 -3.88 6.77 -12.09
C THR A 84 -3.95 8.18 -11.55
N PRO A 85 -2.99 9.06 -11.91
CA PRO A 85 -2.97 10.42 -11.42
C PRO A 85 -4.06 11.27 -12.09
N SER A 86 -4.58 12.23 -11.33
CA SER A 86 -5.44 13.31 -11.78
C SER A 86 -4.96 14.60 -11.12
N PRO A 87 -5.40 15.81 -11.55
CA PRO A 87 -5.03 17.05 -10.88
C PRO A 87 -5.37 16.98 -9.38
N GLY A 88 -4.35 17.06 -8.51
CA GLY A 88 -4.50 17.05 -7.06
C GLY A 88 -4.98 15.72 -6.44
N SER A 89 -5.08 14.64 -7.21
CA SER A 89 -5.54 13.35 -6.71
C SER A 89 -4.91 12.16 -7.44
N VAL A 90 -5.06 10.97 -6.88
CA VAL A 90 -4.65 9.71 -7.48
C VAL A 90 -5.66 8.62 -7.19
N LEU A 91 -5.99 7.81 -8.20
CA LEU A 91 -6.76 6.58 -8.05
C LEU A 91 -5.79 5.41 -7.95
N LEU A 92 -5.94 4.59 -6.92
CA LEU A 92 -5.20 3.34 -6.71
C LEU A 92 -6.13 2.18 -6.98
N GLU A 93 -5.72 1.29 -7.87
CA GLU A 93 -6.45 0.06 -8.16
C GLU A 93 -5.48 -1.11 -8.16
N GLY A 94 -5.91 -2.24 -7.65
CA GLY A 94 -5.04 -3.38 -7.64
C GLY A 94 -5.63 -4.63 -7.02
N TYR A 95 -4.76 -5.60 -6.87
CA TYR A 95 -5.10 -6.87 -6.25
C TYR A 95 -3.94 -7.42 -5.43
N GLU A 96 -4.28 -8.30 -4.53
CA GLU A 96 -3.35 -9.13 -3.79
C GLU A 96 -3.86 -10.56 -3.75
N ARG A 97 -3.01 -11.48 -4.17
CA ARG A 97 -3.29 -12.91 -4.17
C ARG A 97 -2.29 -13.62 -3.27
N GLY A 98 -2.77 -14.44 -2.37
CA GLY A 98 -1.88 -15.13 -1.46
C GLY A 98 -2.44 -16.44 -0.91
N ALA A 99 -1.52 -17.26 -0.44
CA ALA A 99 -1.79 -18.51 0.27
C ALA A 99 -0.76 -18.72 1.39
N VAL A 100 -1.15 -19.50 2.41
CA VAL A 100 -0.26 -19.93 3.48
C VAL A 100 0.20 -21.34 3.21
N ARG A 101 1.49 -21.57 3.30
CA ARG A 101 2.11 -22.84 2.94
C ARG A 101 1.86 -23.97 3.94
N TRP A 102 1.50 -23.67 5.19
CA TRP A 102 1.56 -24.62 6.29
C TRP A 102 0.22 -25.03 6.88
N LEU A 103 -0.91 -24.56 6.36
CA LEU A 103 -2.23 -24.85 6.93
C LEU A 103 -2.92 -26.03 6.24
N PHE A 104 -2.18 -27.08 5.91
CA PHE A 104 -2.76 -28.32 5.34
C PHE A 104 -3.76 -29.03 6.26
N PHE A 105 -3.78 -28.68 7.54
CA PHE A 105 -4.65 -29.30 8.56
C PHE A 105 -5.92 -28.52 8.87
N LEU A 106 -6.00 -27.26 8.44
CA LEU A 106 -7.22 -26.46 8.60
C LEU A 106 -8.08 -26.59 7.35
N SER A 107 -9.41 -26.57 7.55
CA SER A 107 -10.33 -26.47 6.42
C SER A 107 -9.89 -25.33 5.48
N PRO A 108 -9.81 -25.56 4.17
CA PRO A 108 -9.47 -24.53 3.20
C PRO A 108 -10.34 -23.26 3.34
N ILE A 109 -11.55 -23.43 3.84
CA ILE A 109 -12.50 -22.34 4.09
C ILE A 109 -12.04 -21.50 5.30
N ALA A 110 -11.66 -22.14 6.39
CA ALA A 110 -11.20 -21.45 7.60
C ALA A 110 -9.88 -20.70 7.35
N GLU A 111 -8.95 -21.33 6.62
CA GLU A 111 -7.72 -20.70 6.18
C GLU A 111 -7.99 -19.45 5.35
N ARG A 112 -8.84 -19.57 4.33
CA ARG A 112 -9.20 -18.47 3.44
C ARG A 112 -9.82 -17.31 4.22
N LEU A 113 -10.79 -17.58 5.09
CA LEU A 113 -11.47 -16.56 5.87
C LEU A 113 -10.52 -15.84 6.83
N LEU A 114 -9.65 -16.59 7.52
CA LEU A 114 -8.70 -16.01 8.48
C LEU A 114 -7.65 -15.13 7.79
N LEU A 115 -7.07 -15.61 6.70
CA LEU A 115 -6.11 -14.85 5.90
C LEU A 115 -6.73 -13.62 5.28
N GLU A 116 -7.85 -13.78 4.60
CA GLU A 116 -8.53 -12.69 3.92
C GLU A 116 -8.89 -11.58 4.91
N SER A 117 -9.40 -11.93 6.09
CA SER A 117 -9.74 -10.93 7.10
C SER A 117 -8.54 -10.15 7.61
N ARG A 118 -7.38 -10.80 7.79
CA ARG A 118 -6.15 -10.15 8.26
C ARG A 118 -5.56 -9.21 7.20
N PHE A 119 -5.47 -9.67 5.96
CA PHE A 119 -4.99 -8.84 4.86
C PHE A 119 -5.93 -7.67 4.59
N ARG A 120 -7.23 -7.89 4.63
CA ARG A 120 -8.23 -6.82 4.49
C ARG A 120 -8.09 -5.76 5.57
N LYS A 121 -7.94 -6.15 6.84
CA LYS A 121 -7.67 -5.22 7.95
C LYS A 121 -6.37 -4.44 7.78
N MET A 122 -5.33 -5.08 7.27
CA MET A 122 -4.06 -4.44 6.97
C MET A 122 -4.24 -3.34 5.90
N TRP A 123 -4.91 -3.65 4.80
CA TRP A 123 -5.22 -2.69 3.74
C TRP A 123 -6.10 -1.54 4.24
N GLU A 124 -7.16 -1.83 5.02
CA GLU A 124 -8.00 -0.82 5.63
C GLU A 124 -7.24 0.13 6.56
N LEU A 125 -6.27 -0.38 7.30
CA LEU A 125 -5.40 0.44 8.13
C LEU A 125 -4.54 1.39 7.28
N GLY A 126 -3.99 0.87 6.19
CA GLY A 126 -3.23 1.66 5.22
C GLY A 126 -4.07 2.78 4.61
N TRP A 127 -5.28 2.45 4.14
CA TRP A 127 -6.21 3.42 3.57
C TRP A 127 -6.60 4.51 4.56
N ARG A 128 -6.92 4.16 5.79
CA ARG A 128 -7.24 5.14 6.86
C ARG A 128 -6.07 6.08 7.13
N ARG A 129 -4.84 5.61 7.08
CA ARG A 129 -3.66 6.46 7.27
C ARG A 129 -3.47 7.44 6.12
N LEU A 130 -3.66 7.01 4.88
CA LEU A 130 -3.61 7.88 3.72
C LEU A 130 -4.72 8.93 3.74
N HIS A 131 -5.96 8.54 4.07
CA HIS A 131 -7.07 9.49 4.22
C HIS A 131 -6.84 10.50 5.36
N LYS A 132 -6.25 10.06 6.47
CA LYS A 132 -5.84 10.99 7.53
C LYS A 132 -4.78 11.97 7.04
N ARG A 133 -3.89 11.55 6.17
CA ARG A 133 -2.88 12.40 5.54
C ARG A 133 -3.52 13.46 4.64
N GLU A 134 -4.55 13.10 3.86
CA GLU A 134 -5.33 14.07 3.08
C GLU A 134 -5.89 15.19 3.96
N LEU A 135 -6.55 14.81 5.06
CA LEU A 135 -7.15 15.78 5.98
C LEU A 135 -6.13 16.71 6.63
N SER A 136 -4.92 16.22 6.89
CA SER A 136 -3.86 17.04 7.49
C SER A 136 -3.23 18.03 6.53
N ARG A 137 -3.43 17.85 5.22
CA ARG A 137 -2.87 18.75 4.19
C ARG A 137 -3.73 20.01 3.99
N GLY A 138 -5.02 19.97 4.36
CA GLY A 138 -5.96 21.07 4.16
C GLY A 138 -6.26 21.35 2.67
N PRO A 139 -7.27 22.12 2.35
CA PRO A 139 -7.42 22.66 1.01
C PRO A 139 -6.25 23.62 0.78
N GLU A 140 -5.43 23.38 -0.24
CA GLU A 140 -4.51 24.38 -0.74
C GLU A 140 -5.37 25.60 -1.10
N THR A 141 -5.23 26.66 -0.34
CA THR A 141 -5.78 27.96 -0.68
C THR A 141 -5.22 28.31 -2.05
N SER A 142 -6.07 28.28 -3.07
CA SER A 142 -5.78 28.93 -4.34
C SER A 142 -5.43 30.36 -4.01
N GLY A 143 -4.13 30.64 -3.99
CA GLY A 143 -3.61 31.97 -3.77
C GLY A 143 -4.22 32.88 -4.80
N ASP A 144 -5.02 33.75 -4.31
CA ASP A 144 -5.58 34.92 -4.98
C ASP A 144 -4.45 35.67 -5.68
N ALA A 145 -4.35 35.49 -6.99
CA ALA A 145 -3.58 36.36 -7.84
C ALA A 145 -4.46 37.54 -8.19
N THR A 146 -4.76 38.37 -7.20
CA THR A 146 -5.27 39.69 -7.45
C THR A 146 -4.13 40.52 -8.02
N SER A 147 -4.08 40.58 -9.33
CA SER A 147 -3.28 41.59 -10.03
C SER A 147 -3.85 42.96 -9.70
N GLU A 148 -3.24 43.63 -8.79
CA GLU A 148 -3.42 45.06 -8.62
C GLU A 148 -2.60 45.78 -9.69
N ASN A 149 -3.30 46.29 -10.69
CA ASN A 149 -2.78 47.21 -11.67
C ASN A 149 -2.88 48.63 -11.09
N PRO A 150 -1.80 49.35 -10.79
CA PRO A 150 -1.90 50.76 -10.56
C PRO A 150 -1.78 51.48 -11.91
N ALA A 151 -2.93 51.94 -12.39
CA ALA A 151 -2.97 53.00 -13.35
C ALA A 151 -2.68 54.35 -12.64
N ALA A 152 -1.69 55.04 -13.12
CA ALA A 152 -1.63 56.51 -13.29
C ALA A 152 -0.19 56.94 -13.60
#